data_580601631460d4348d84834f2684726c
#
_entry.id   580601631460d4348d84834f2684726c
#
_cell.length_a   1.000
_cell.length_b   1.000
_cell.length_c   1.000
_cell.angle_alpha   90.00
_cell.angle_beta   90.00
_cell.angle_gamma   90.00
#
_symmetry.space_group_name_H-M   'P 1'
#
loop_
_entity.id
_entity.type
_entity.pdbx_description
1 polymer ?
#
loop_
_entity_poly.entity_id
_entity_poly.type
_entity_poly.pdbx_seq_one_letter_code
_entity_poly.pdbx_strand_id
1 'polypeptide(L)'
;VGRKLLVTGAGRANLTNRNLAAERYTCANPAWLESVFNRFGYAELTAFLESIGVLTYCTHDGWCYPLSESAQTVVDAFAAALNEAGVRLLLDHKVTSIRNNASGFEIGFKTQRPHTCENLLIAAGGSAYPTLGSRGQLFPILQSLGHTVIPPRPALAPLTCDMTPWQALQGVRLDSNVRLYEGSQLLAETTGNLIFTAWGLNGPAVMDLSHHVSARPGADLRLELNPLFASEDALRALLRE
;
A
#
# COMPACT_ATOMS: atom_id res chain seq x y z
N VAL A 1 1.09 -18.39 4.09
CA VAL A 1 2.12 -17.38 4.26
C VAL A 1 2.17 -16.51 3.00
N GLY A 2 2.56 -15.23 3.11
CA GLY A 2 2.81 -14.37 1.95
C GLY A 2 1.59 -13.94 1.13
N ARG A 3 0.35 -14.13 1.57
CA ARG A 3 -0.88 -13.87 0.76
C ARG A 3 -0.92 -12.48 0.12
N LYS A 4 -0.47 -11.44 0.82
CA LYS A 4 -0.45 -10.10 0.25
C LYS A 4 0.65 -9.94 -0.79
N LEU A 5 1.82 -10.54 -0.55
CA LEU A 5 2.92 -10.49 -1.50
C LEU A 5 2.52 -11.11 -2.85
N LEU A 6 1.77 -12.20 -2.81
CA LEU A 6 1.27 -12.91 -4.00
C LEU A 6 0.40 -12.04 -4.93
N VAL A 7 -0.22 -10.98 -4.42
CA VAL A 7 -1.09 -10.10 -5.24
C VAL A 7 -0.45 -8.74 -5.56
N THR A 8 0.70 -8.41 -4.96
CA THR A 8 1.38 -7.16 -5.26
C THR A 8 1.96 -7.15 -6.66
N GLY A 9 2.03 -5.97 -7.29
CA GLY A 9 2.57 -5.82 -8.64
C GLY A 9 1.87 -6.70 -9.67
N ALA A 10 0.56 -6.93 -9.54
CA ALA A 10 -0.23 -7.83 -10.39
C ALA A 10 0.31 -9.28 -10.40
N GLY A 11 0.76 -9.78 -9.24
CA GLY A 11 1.31 -11.14 -9.08
C GLY A 11 2.82 -11.26 -9.33
N ARG A 12 3.50 -10.15 -9.66
CA ARG A 12 4.95 -10.13 -9.88
C ARG A 12 5.74 -9.82 -8.62
N ALA A 13 5.11 -9.39 -7.52
CA ALA A 13 5.71 -8.86 -6.30
C ALA A 13 6.50 -7.56 -6.54
N ASN A 14 5.82 -6.41 -6.45
CA ASN A 14 6.51 -5.14 -6.35
C ASN A 14 7.23 -5.07 -4.99
N LEU A 15 8.56 -5.18 -5.00
CA LEU A 15 9.38 -5.35 -3.80
C LEU A 15 9.80 -4.02 -3.19
N THR A 16 10.18 -3.06 -4.04
CA THR A 16 10.65 -1.74 -3.62
C THR A 16 10.69 -0.77 -4.81
N ASN A 17 11.20 0.44 -4.57
CA ASN A 17 11.54 1.39 -5.61
C ASN A 17 12.98 1.86 -5.44
N ARG A 18 13.76 1.89 -6.55
CA ARG A 18 15.15 2.37 -6.53
C ARG A 18 15.27 3.84 -6.10
N ASN A 19 14.23 4.62 -6.38
CA ASN A 19 14.16 6.05 -6.02
C ASN A 19 13.52 6.25 -4.64
N LEU A 20 13.80 5.37 -3.68
CA LEU A 20 13.32 5.46 -2.31
C LEU A 20 13.88 6.72 -1.64
N ALA A 21 12.99 7.65 -1.23
CA ALA A 21 13.36 8.91 -0.59
C ALA A 21 12.22 9.39 0.32
N ALA A 22 12.53 10.06 1.43
CA ALA A 22 11.55 10.48 2.43
C ALA A 22 10.51 11.46 1.87
N GLU A 23 10.90 12.29 0.91
CA GLU A 23 10.05 13.29 0.24
C GLU A 23 8.90 12.65 -0.57
N ARG A 24 9.02 11.36 -0.89
CA ARG A 24 7.97 10.61 -1.60
C ARG A 24 6.90 10.04 -0.67
N TYR A 25 7.01 10.32 0.63
CA TYR A 25 6.09 9.83 1.63
C TYR A 25 5.41 10.98 2.36
N THR A 26 4.11 10.87 2.56
CA THR A 26 3.37 11.76 3.47
C THR A 26 3.64 11.32 4.90
N CYS A 27 4.57 11.98 5.57
CA CYS A 27 5.00 11.65 6.92
C CYS A 27 5.06 12.91 7.79
N ALA A 28 4.53 12.84 9.01
CA ALA A 28 4.58 13.95 9.97
C ALA A 28 6.01 14.20 10.52
N ASN A 29 6.90 13.21 10.41
CA ASN A 29 8.30 13.32 10.83
C ASN A 29 9.24 12.78 9.74
N PRO A 30 9.57 13.59 8.72
CA PRO A 30 10.45 13.16 7.62
C PRO A 30 11.84 12.72 8.12
N ALA A 31 12.42 13.40 9.10
CA ALA A 31 13.74 13.06 9.63
C ALA A 31 13.78 11.65 10.28
N TRP A 32 12.68 11.24 10.92
CA TRP A 32 12.56 9.86 11.40
C TRP A 32 12.54 8.87 10.23
N LEU A 33 11.79 9.17 9.18
CA LEU A 33 11.70 8.31 8.00
C LEU A 33 13.05 8.19 7.28
N GLU A 34 13.79 9.30 7.12
CA GLU A 34 15.17 9.30 6.62
C GLU A 34 16.08 8.39 7.46
N SER A 35 15.97 8.47 8.80
CA SER A 35 16.77 7.62 9.69
C SER A 35 16.49 6.13 9.50
N VAL A 36 15.26 5.77 9.14
CA VAL A 36 14.88 4.38 8.80
C VAL A 36 15.51 3.98 7.48
N PHE A 37 15.39 4.79 6.43
CA PHE A 37 15.95 4.48 5.11
C PHE A 37 17.47 4.43 5.10
N ASN A 38 18.13 5.25 5.91
CA ASN A 38 19.58 5.22 6.08
C ASN A 38 20.08 3.95 6.79
N ARG A 39 19.21 3.26 7.56
CA ARG A 39 19.54 1.99 8.23
C ARG A 39 19.16 0.78 7.39
N PHE A 40 18.06 0.85 6.69
CA PHE A 40 17.55 -0.23 5.86
C PHE A 40 16.76 0.38 4.69
N GLY A 41 17.46 0.73 3.64
CA GLY A 41 16.93 1.33 2.43
C GLY A 41 16.89 0.35 1.26
N TYR A 42 17.03 0.91 0.06
CA TYR A 42 17.00 0.13 -1.18
C TYR A 42 18.16 -0.88 -1.26
N ALA A 43 19.39 -0.44 -0.95
CA ALA A 43 20.58 -1.27 -1.07
C ALA A 43 20.57 -2.44 -0.08
N GLU A 44 20.20 -2.18 1.18
CA GLU A 44 20.13 -3.21 2.22
C GLU A 44 19.04 -4.23 1.93
N LEU A 45 17.86 -3.76 1.44
CA LEU A 45 16.78 -4.66 1.07
C LEU A 45 17.16 -5.55 -0.12
N THR A 46 17.78 -4.99 -1.16
CA THR A 46 18.18 -5.78 -2.34
C THR A 46 19.28 -6.78 -2.01
N ALA A 47 20.26 -6.38 -1.20
CA ALA A 47 21.30 -7.30 -0.70
C ALA A 47 20.71 -8.42 0.17
N PHE A 48 19.74 -8.12 1.03
CA PHE A 48 19.03 -9.13 1.80
C PHE A 48 18.26 -10.09 0.89
N LEU A 49 17.52 -9.59 -0.10
CA LEU A 49 16.79 -10.43 -1.04
C LEU A 49 17.72 -11.35 -1.83
N GLU A 50 18.87 -10.83 -2.29
CA GLU A 50 19.90 -11.61 -2.96
C GLU A 50 20.46 -12.72 -2.06
N SER A 51 20.68 -12.43 -0.77
CA SER A 51 21.19 -13.42 0.20
C SER A 51 20.27 -14.61 0.41
N ILE A 52 18.96 -14.46 0.12
CA ILE A 52 17.96 -15.55 0.16
C ILE A 52 17.61 -16.08 -1.24
N GLY A 53 18.40 -15.73 -2.27
CA GLY A 53 18.23 -16.21 -3.64
C GLY A 53 17.20 -15.44 -4.50
N VAL A 54 16.74 -14.26 -4.06
CA VAL A 54 15.83 -13.40 -4.83
C VAL A 54 16.62 -12.32 -5.55
N LEU A 55 16.99 -12.57 -6.81
CA LEU A 55 17.56 -11.55 -7.68
C LEU A 55 16.47 -10.60 -8.18
N THR A 56 16.81 -9.31 -8.27
CA THR A 56 15.86 -8.27 -8.63
C THR A 56 16.31 -7.46 -9.85
N TYR A 57 15.34 -6.85 -10.53
CA TYR A 57 15.56 -5.81 -11.52
C TYR A 57 14.64 -4.62 -11.25
N CYS A 58 14.99 -3.43 -11.76
CA CYS A 58 14.13 -2.26 -11.65
C CYS A 58 13.79 -1.69 -13.03
N THR A 59 12.53 -1.27 -13.18
CA THR A 59 12.06 -0.57 -14.37
C THR A 59 12.69 0.82 -14.50
N HIS A 60 12.46 1.49 -15.62
CA HIS A 60 12.89 2.89 -15.82
C HIS A 60 12.36 3.81 -14.72
N ASP A 61 11.11 3.64 -14.28
CA ASP A 61 10.46 4.43 -13.23
C ASP A 61 10.89 4.03 -11.80
N GLY A 62 11.84 3.09 -11.70
CA GLY A 62 12.42 2.64 -10.43
C GLY A 62 11.64 1.54 -9.71
N TRP A 63 10.52 1.04 -10.22
CA TRP A 63 9.80 -0.10 -9.64
C TRP A 63 10.65 -1.36 -9.72
N CYS A 64 10.83 -2.06 -8.61
CA CYS A 64 11.70 -3.22 -8.52
C CYS A 64 10.92 -4.51 -8.29
N TYR A 65 11.21 -5.50 -9.12
CA TYR A 65 10.55 -6.81 -9.17
C TYR A 65 11.60 -7.93 -9.09
N PRO A 66 11.23 -9.16 -8.71
CA PRO A 66 12.11 -10.30 -8.88
C PRO A 66 12.35 -10.58 -10.36
N LEU A 67 13.54 -11.05 -10.73
CA LEU A 67 13.87 -11.45 -12.11
C LEU A 67 12.93 -12.52 -12.67
N SER A 68 12.34 -13.33 -11.79
CA SER A 68 11.34 -14.35 -12.16
C SER A 68 9.98 -13.77 -12.57
N GLU A 69 9.74 -12.49 -12.34
CA GLU A 69 8.41 -11.83 -12.48
C GLU A 69 7.26 -12.58 -11.77
N SER A 70 7.57 -13.35 -10.75
CA SER A 70 6.63 -14.19 -10.01
C SER A 70 6.73 -13.94 -8.50
N ALA A 71 5.63 -13.50 -7.91
CA ALA A 71 5.51 -13.35 -6.47
C ALA A 71 5.65 -14.69 -5.73
N GLN A 72 5.30 -15.81 -6.38
CA GLN A 72 5.43 -17.14 -5.79
C GLN A 72 6.90 -17.48 -5.52
N THR A 73 7.81 -17.18 -6.44
CA THR A 73 9.26 -17.39 -6.27
C THR A 73 9.78 -16.67 -5.03
N VAL A 74 9.31 -15.44 -4.80
CA VAL A 74 9.72 -14.67 -3.61
C VAL A 74 9.20 -15.32 -2.33
N VAL A 75 7.94 -15.75 -2.32
CA VAL A 75 7.34 -16.45 -1.15
C VAL A 75 8.09 -17.75 -0.85
N ASP A 76 8.44 -18.52 -1.88
CA ASP A 76 9.16 -19.78 -1.74
C ASP A 76 10.59 -19.56 -1.22
N ALA A 77 11.29 -18.52 -1.68
CA ALA A 77 12.60 -18.13 -1.17
C ALA A 77 12.57 -17.76 0.32
N PHE A 78 11.58 -16.96 0.74
CA PHE A 78 11.37 -16.65 2.16
C PHE A 78 11.06 -17.90 2.97
N ALA A 79 10.24 -18.81 2.44
CA ALA A 79 9.90 -20.06 3.14
C ALA A 79 11.13 -20.97 3.32
N ALA A 80 11.97 -21.06 2.29
CA ALA A 80 13.23 -21.79 2.35
C ALA A 80 14.19 -21.17 3.38
N ALA A 81 14.41 -19.86 3.33
CA ALA A 81 15.28 -19.16 4.28
C ALA A 81 14.81 -19.29 5.73
N LEU A 82 13.50 -19.24 6.00
CA LEU A 82 12.96 -19.49 7.33
C LEU A 82 13.24 -20.91 7.81
N ASN A 83 13.10 -21.91 6.92
CA ASN A 83 13.37 -23.31 7.24
C ASN A 83 14.87 -23.53 7.51
N GLU A 84 15.77 -22.98 6.70
CA GLU A 84 17.23 -23.05 6.89
C GLU A 84 17.66 -22.41 8.20
N ALA A 85 17.03 -21.28 8.57
CA ALA A 85 17.28 -20.61 9.84
C ALA A 85 16.65 -21.33 11.06
N GLY A 86 15.99 -22.47 10.88
CA GLY A 86 15.34 -23.22 11.95
C GLY A 86 14.13 -22.51 12.58
N VAL A 87 13.52 -21.56 11.87
CA VAL A 87 12.36 -20.80 12.36
C VAL A 87 11.13 -21.69 12.40
N ARG A 88 10.52 -21.80 13.57
CA ARG A 88 9.27 -22.54 13.72
C ARG A 88 8.07 -21.68 13.30
N LEU A 89 7.46 -21.99 12.16
CA LEU A 89 6.29 -21.32 11.64
C LEU A 89 5.01 -21.98 12.18
N LEU A 90 4.22 -21.24 12.95
CA LEU A 90 2.95 -21.68 13.51
C LEU A 90 1.79 -21.11 12.67
N LEU A 91 1.24 -21.92 11.77
CA LEU A 91 0.07 -21.56 10.96
C LEU A 91 -1.21 -21.69 11.80
N ASP A 92 -2.28 -21.00 11.38
CA ASP A 92 -3.60 -21.00 12.02
C ASP A 92 -3.60 -20.58 13.51
N HIS A 93 -2.56 -19.87 13.94
CA HIS A 93 -2.43 -19.29 15.27
C HIS A 93 -2.89 -17.83 15.27
N LYS A 94 -4.20 -17.63 15.24
CA LYS A 94 -4.77 -16.28 15.31
C LYS A 94 -4.59 -15.70 16.72
N VAL A 95 -3.74 -14.68 16.83
CA VAL A 95 -3.52 -13.94 18.08
C VAL A 95 -4.81 -13.20 18.48
N THR A 96 -5.23 -13.37 19.74
CA THR A 96 -6.41 -12.73 20.33
C THR A 96 -6.07 -11.84 21.52
N SER A 97 -4.94 -12.06 22.16
CA SER A 97 -4.44 -11.21 23.25
C SER A 97 -2.92 -11.23 23.32
N ILE A 98 -2.36 -10.17 23.84
CA ILE A 98 -0.95 -10.07 24.23
C ILE A 98 -0.94 -9.41 25.61
N ARG A 99 -0.19 -9.98 26.55
CA ARG A 99 -0.05 -9.48 27.91
C ARG A 99 1.42 -9.42 28.31
N ASN A 100 1.81 -8.39 29.03
CA ASN A 100 3.12 -8.34 29.67
C ASN A 100 3.09 -9.24 30.92
N ASN A 101 4.18 -9.97 31.15
CA ASN A 101 4.43 -10.70 32.38
C ASN A 101 5.86 -10.43 32.88
N ALA A 102 6.23 -10.99 34.02
CA ALA A 102 7.53 -10.75 34.63
C ALA A 102 8.73 -11.21 33.77
N SER A 103 8.55 -12.10 32.81
CA SER A 103 9.57 -12.68 31.94
C SER A 103 9.45 -12.29 30.46
N GLY A 104 8.58 -11.33 30.12
CA GLY A 104 8.36 -10.89 28.74
C GLY A 104 6.88 -10.82 28.37
N PHE A 105 6.45 -11.63 27.41
CA PHE A 105 5.10 -11.56 26.86
C PHE A 105 4.41 -12.92 26.87
N GLU A 106 3.11 -12.92 27.13
CA GLU A 106 2.20 -14.03 26.91
C GLU A 106 1.29 -13.70 25.71
N ILE A 107 1.25 -14.60 24.73
CA ILE A 107 0.48 -14.47 23.50
C ILE A 107 -0.67 -15.48 23.55
N GLY A 108 -1.91 -14.97 23.59
CA GLY A 108 -3.13 -15.79 23.56
C GLY A 108 -3.64 -15.98 22.13
N PHE A 109 -4.17 -17.17 21.86
CA PHE A 109 -4.75 -17.57 20.58
C PHE A 109 -6.22 -17.96 20.73
N LYS A 110 -6.93 -18.03 19.62
CA LYS A 110 -8.36 -18.38 19.64
C LYS A 110 -8.63 -19.81 20.10
N THR A 111 -7.81 -20.77 19.69
CA THR A 111 -8.04 -22.20 19.88
C THR A 111 -6.82 -22.96 20.42
N GLN A 112 -5.64 -22.36 20.36
CA GLN A 112 -4.39 -22.98 20.77
C GLN A 112 -4.01 -22.55 22.21
N ARG A 113 -3.07 -23.26 22.83
CA ARG A 113 -2.51 -22.87 24.13
C ARG A 113 -1.71 -21.60 24.00
N PRO A 114 -1.71 -20.73 25.02
CA PRO A 114 -0.86 -19.54 25.00
C PRO A 114 0.63 -19.89 24.86
N HIS A 115 1.38 -18.99 24.22
CA HIS A 115 2.84 -19.05 24.12
C HIS A 115 3.45 -17.90 24.90
N THR A 116 4.63 -18.11 25.46
CA THR A 116 5.41 -17.07 26.14
C THR A 116 6.70 -16.81 25.38
N CYS A 117 7.18 -15.56 25.40
CA CYS A 117 8.48 -15.16 24.83
C CYS A 117 9.04 -13.97 25.61
N GLU A 118 10.35 -13.84 25.63
CA GLU A 118 11.05 -12.69 26.22
C GLU A 118 10.89 -11.44 25.35
N ASN A 119 11.03 -11.60 24.03
CA ASN A 119 10.94 -10.53 23.08
C ASN A 119 9.83 -10.82 22.06
N LEU A 120 9.05 -9.79 21.69
CA LEU A 120 7.96 -9.90 20.73
C LEU A 120 8.08 -8.84 19.65
N LEU A 121 8.18 -9.28 18.38
CA LEU A 121 8.09 -8.41 17.21
C LEU A 121 6.69 -8.52 16.60
N ILE A 122 5.97 -7.41 16.52
CA ILE A 122 4.63 -7.33 15.92
C ILE A 122 4.74 -6.83 14.49
N ALA A 123 4.58 -7.73 13.51
CA ALA A 123 4.64 -7.46 12.09
C ALA A 123 3.37 -7.92 11.35
N ALA A 124 2.19 -7.76 11.98
CA ALA A 124 0.92 -8.32 11.51
C ALA A 124 0.23 -7.48 10.40
N GLY A 125 0.85 -6.40 9.96
CA GLY A 125 0.30 -5.50 8.94
C GLY A 125 -0.85 -4.64 9.47
N GLY A 126 -1.51 -3.94 8.55
CA GLY A 126 -2.60 -3.00 8.84
C GLY A 126 -3.98 -3.53 8.45
N SER A 127 -4.80 -2.67 7.83
CA SER A 127 -6.18 -2.98 7.43
C SER A 127 -6.39 -3.04 5.91
N ALA A 128 -5.34 -2.85 5.10
CA ALA A 128 -5.43 -2.97 3.65
C ALA A 128 -5.61 -4.43 3.21
N TYR A 129 -6.42 -4.68 2.17
CA TYR A 129 -6.79 -6.00 1.68
C TYR A 129 -7.46 -6.90 2.74
N PRO A 130 -8.62 -6.53 3.26
CA PRO A 130 -9.31 -7.30 4.31
C PRO A 130 -9.73 -8.72 3.88
N THR A 131 -9.91 -8.94 2.57
CA THR A 131 -10.19 -10.26 1.98
C THR A 131 -9.01 -11.23 2.10
N LEU A 132 -7.79 -10.72 2.20
CA LEU A 132 -6.57 -11.50 2.41
C LEU A 132 -6.22 -11.69 3.91
N GLY A 133 -7.07 -11.19 4.80
CA GLY A 133 -6.95 -11.40 6.25
C GLY A 133 -6.43 -10.22 7.06
N SER A 134 -6.02 -9.11 6.42
CA SER A 134 -5.59 -7.90 7.13
C SER A 134 -6.75 -6.96 7.41
N ARG A 135 -7.27 -7.01 8.61
CA ARG A 135 -8.44 -6.22 9.07
C ARG A 135 -8.12 -5.34 10.28
N GLY A 136 -6.84 -5.10 10.58
CA GLY A 136 -6.44 -4.32 11.74
C GLY A 136 -6.73 -4.98 13.09
N GLN A 137 -6.82 -6.32 13.13
CA GLN A 137 -7.22 -7.06 14.35
C GLN A 137 -6.28 -6.84 15.54
N LEU A 138 -5.02 -6.47 15.29
CA LEU A 138 -4.08 -6.17 16.39
C LEU A 138 -4.19 -4.76 16.94
N PHE A 139 -4.86 -3.83 16.28
CA PHE A 139 -4.95 -2.45 16.79
C PHE A 139 -5.57 -2.36 18.20
N PRO A 140 -6.68 -3.05 18.53
CA PRO A 140 -7.19 -3.05 19.89
C PRO A 140 -6.23 -3.69 20.91
N ILE A 141 -5.46 -4.71 20.49
CA ILE A 141 -4.46 -5.35 21.34
C ILE A 141 -3.31 -4.39 21.63
N LEU A 142 -2.82 -3.64 20.61
CA LEU A 142 -1.80 -2.62 20.80
C LEU A 142 -2.28 -1.52 21.75
N GLN A 143 -3.53 -1.09 21.62
CA GLN A 143 -4.13 -0.12 22.57
C GLN A 143 -4.18 -0.65 24.00
N SER A 144 -4.50 -1.95 24.18
CA SER A 144 -4.49 -2.56 25.52
C SER A 144 -3.09 -2.68 26.14
N LEU A 145 -2.03 -2.62 25.31
CA LEU A 145 -0.64 -2.55 25.74
C LEU A 145 -0.15 -1.10 26.02
N GLY A 146 -1.05 -0.11 25.90
CA GLY A 146 -0.74 1.30 26.15
C GLY A 146 -0.29 2.10 24.92
N HIS A 147 -0.32 1.54 23.73
CA HIS A 147 0.01 2.27 22.50
C HIS A 147 -1.18 3.11 22.00
N THR A 148 -0.88 4.30 21.49
CA THR A 148 -1.85 5.08 20.73
C THR A 148 -1.86 4.59 19.29
N VAL A 149 -3.04 4.21 18.81
CA VAL A 149 -3.26 3.83 17.38
C VAL A 149 -3.96 4.98 16.68
N ILE A 150 -3.26 5.61 15.75
CA ILE A 150 -3.88 6.59 14.83
C ILE A 150 -4.74 5.81 13.83
N PRO A 151 -6.06 6.12 13.71
CA PRO A 151 -6.94 5.40 12.81
C PRO A 151 -6.41 5.40 11.37
N PRO A 152 -6.20 4.22 10.76
CA PRO A 152 -5.77 4.13 9.38
C PRO A 152 -6.80 4.74 8.42
N ARG A 153 -6.31 5.46 7.41
CA ARG A 153 -7.13 6.01 6.33
C ARG A 153 -6.68 5.43 4.99
N PRO A 154 -7.56 5.30 4.00
CA PRO A 154 -7.17 4.96 2.64
C PRO A 154 -6.15 5.97 2.09
N ALA A 155 -5.07 5.49 1.50
CA ALA A 155 -4.00 6.34 0.97
C ALA A 155 -3.57 5.94 -0.46
N LEU A 156 -4.07 4.82 -0.96
CA LEU A 156 -3.93 4.37 -2.34
C LEU A 156 -5.19 3.56 -2.67
N ALA A 157 -6.29 4.26 -2.91
CA ALA A 157 -7.59 3.66 -3.12
C ALA A 157 -8.34 4.37 -4.27
N PRO A 158 -9.21 3.67 -5.00
CA PRO A 158 -10.14 4.30 -5.92
C PRO A 158 -11.02 5.33 -5.21
N LEU A 159 -11.50 6.33 -5.95
CA LEU A 159 -12.40 7.35 -5.45
C LEU A 159 -13.83 7.09 -5.92
N THR A 160 -14.78 7.16 -4.99
CA THR A 160 -16.21 7.18 -5.31
C THR A 160 -16.60 8.58 -5.74
N CYS A 161 -17.30 8.70 -6.87
CA CYS A 161 -17.77 9.96 -7.42
C CYS A 161 -19.22 9.80 -7.92
N ASP A 162 -19.91 10.91 -8.16
CA ASP A 162 -21.15 10.88 -8.93
C ASP A 162 -20.82 10.54 -10.40
N MET A 163 -21.18 9.33 -10.80
CA MET A 163 -20.95 8.81 -12.14
C MET A 163 -22.18 8.95 -13.05
N THR A 164 -23.25 9.57 -12.58
CA THR A 164 -24.49 9.71 -13.36
C THR A 164 -24.27 10.31 -14.75
N PRO A 165 -23.47 11.39 -14.93
CA PRO A 165 -23.21 11.96 -16.25
C PRO A 165 -22.23 11.12 -17.09
N TRP A 166 -21.50 10.17 -16.48
CA TRP A 166 -20.36 9.48 -17.07
C TRP A 166 -20.58 7.97 -17.26
N GLN A 167 -21.82 7.48 -17.10
CA GLN A 167 -22.14 6.04 -17.19
C GLN A 167 -21.74 5.40 -18.51
N ALA A 168 -21.82 6.15 -19.62
CA ALA A 168 -21.41 5.68 -20.95
C ALA A 168 -19.90 5.40 -21.04
N LEU A 169 -19.08 5.94 -20.15
CA LEU A 169 -17.64 5.73 -20.10
C LEU A 169 -17.23 4.54 -19.24
N GLN A 170 -18.16 3.80 -18.64
CA GLN A 170 -17.81 2.65 -17.80
C GLN A 170 -16.91 1.65 -18.55
N GLY A 171 -15.77 1.32 -17.93
CA GLY A 171 -14.74 0.42 -18.50
C GLY A 171 -13.71 1.13 -19.37
N VAL A 172 -13.92 2.37 -19.75
CA VAL A 172 -12.95 3.17 -20.52
C VAL A 172 -11.70 3.39 -19.65
N ARG A 173 -10.55 3.25 -20.31
CA ARG A 173 -9.22 3.54 -19.74
C ARG A 173 -8.52 4.54 -20.62
N LEU A 174 -7.91 5.55 -20.00
CA LEU A 174 -7.16 6.57 -20.71
C LEU A 174 -6.11 7.20 -19.79
N ASP A 175 -5.09 7.78 -20.37
CA ASP A 175 -4.17 8.62 -19.64
C ASP A 175 -4.76 10.03 -19.49
N SER A 176 -4.62 10.60 -18.31
CA SER A 176 -5.19 11.88 -17.96
C SER A 176 -4.28 12.65 -17.00
N ASN A 177 -4.30 13.95 -17.11
CA ASN A 177 -3.96 14.83 -16.01
C ASN A 177 -5.20 14.99 -15.13
N VAL A 178 -5.05 14.75 -13.84
CA VAL A 178 -6.15 14.79 -12.85
C VAL A 178 -5.80 15.81 -11.78
N ARG A 179 -6.70 16.76 -11.55
CA ARG A 179 -6.58 17.80 -10.53
C ARG A 179 -7.66 17.64 -9.48
N LEU A 180 -7.28 17.75 -8.22
CA LEU A 180 -8.19 17.71 -7.07
C LEU A 180 -8.33 19.10 -6.48
N TYR A 181 -9.56 19.57 -6.33
CA TYR A 181 -9.88 20.89 -5.77
C TYR A 181 -10.77 20.78 -4.53
N GLU A 182 -10.61 21.74 -3.61
CA GLU A 182 -11.57 22.09 -2.56
C GLU A 182 -12.04 23.53 -2.82
N GLY A 183 -13.29 23.69 -3.25
CA GLY A 183 -13.75 24.97 -3.80
C GLY A 183 -12.93 25.40 -5.02
N SER A 184 -12.24 26.54 -4.93
CA SER A 184 -11.33 27.05 -5.96
C SER A 184 -9.85 26.70 -5.72
N GLN A 185 -9.53 26.11 -4.56
CA GLN A 185 -8.15 25.78 -4.20
C GLN A 185 -7.72 24.45 -4.83
N LEU A 186 -6.63 24.46 -5.62
CA LEU A 186 -5.96 23.26 -6.08
C LEU A 186 -5.24 22.60 -4.89
N LEU A 187 -5.62 21.37 -4.56
CA LEU A 187 -5.00 20.59 -3.48
C LEU A 187 -3.85 19.73 -4.00
N ALA A 188 -4.04 19.09 -5.15
CA ALA A 188 -3.04 18.21 -5.74
C ALA A 188 -3.34 17.97 -7.22
N GLU A 189 -2.30 17.58 -7.95
CA GLU A 189 -2.34 17.24 -9.37
C GLU A 189 -1.51 15.99 -9.63
N THR A 190 -2.03 15.08 -10.46
CA THR A 190 -1.35 13.86 -10.87
C THR A 190 -1.54 13.61 -12.35
N THR A 191 -0.68 12.78 -12.92
CA THR A 191 -0.78 12.37 -14.33
C THR A 191 -0.58 10.86 -14.42
N GLY A 192 -1.43 10.19 -15.18
CA GLY A 192 -1.33 8.77 -15.41
C GLY A 192 -2.63 8.14 -15.89
N ASN A 193 -2.65 6.82 -15.90
CA ASN A 193 -3.82 6.07 -16.32
C ASN A 193 -4.97 6.19 -15.31
N LEU A 194 -6.17 6.43 -15.80
CA LEU A 194 -7.42 6.35 -15.05
C LEU A 194 -8.40 5.40 -15.71
N ILE A 195 -9.34 4.89 -14.91
CA ILE A 195 -10.35 3.93 -15.32
C ILE A 195 -11.70 4.41 -14.79
N PHE A 196 -12.68 4.55 -15.69
CA PHE A 196 -14.07 4.81 -15.30
C PHE A 196 -14.72 3.51 -14.83
N THR A 197 -15.33 3.56 -13.64
CA THR A 197 -16.10 2.44 -13.08
C THR A 197 -17.57 2.86 -12.90
N ALA A 198 -18.46 1.93 -12.60
CA ALA A 198 -19.87 2.24 -12.35
C ALA A 198 -20.09 3.14 -11.11
N TRP A 199 -19.12 3.20 -10.20
CA TRP A 199 -19.25 3.86 -8.88
C TRP A 199 -18.22 4.95 -8.63
N GLY A 200 -17.32 5.20 -9.57
CA GLY A 200 -16.26 6.20 -9.42
C GLY A 200 -15.10 5.99 -10.36
N LEU A 201 -13.95 6.49 -9.96
CA LEU A 201 -12.72 6.48 -10.74
C LEU A 201 -11.64 5.63 -10.07
N ASN A 202 -10.88 4.89 -10.87
CA ASN A 202 -9.79 4.02 -10.45
C ASN A 202 -8.53 4.32 -11.29
N GLY A 203 -7.43 3.66 -10.99
CA GLY A 203 -6.16 3.82 -11.72
C GLY A 203 -5.18 4.73 -10.97
N PRO A 204 -3.88 4.66 -11.33
CA PRO A 204 -2.81 5.36 -10.61
C PRO A 204 -3.06 6.85 -10.44
N ALA A 205 -3.46 7.56 -11.50
CA ALA A 205 -3.69 9.00 -11.46
C ALA A 205 -4.71 9.43 -10.40
N VAL A 206 -5.74 8.61 -10.16
CA VAL A 206 -6.78 8.92 -9.17
C VAL A 206 -6.41 8.38 -7.79
N MET A 207 -5.82 7.19 -7.75
CA MET A 207 -5.45 6.54 -6.48
C MET A 207 -4.38 7.33 -5.73
N ASP A 208 -3.44 7.97 -6.43
CA ASP A 208 -2.40 8.81 -5.83
C ASP A 208 -2.98 10.05 -5.14
N LEU A 209 -4.15 10.54 -5.56
CA LEU A 209 -4.87 11.65 -4.91
C LEU A 209 -5.70 11.22 -3.69
N SER A 210 -5.94 9.93 -3.51
CA SER A 210 -6.90 9.42 -2.52
C SER A 210 -6.57 9.77 -1.07
N HIS A 211 -5.29 9.95 -0.73
CA HIS A 211 -4.86 10.37 0.60
C HIS A 211 -5.29 11.81 0.94
N HIS A 212 -5.35 12.71 -0.05
CA HIS A 212 -5.88 14.05 0.13
C HIS A 212 -7.37 14.04 0.42
N VAL A 213 -8.11 13.14 -0.27
CA VAL A 213 -9.57 12.96 -0.08
C VAL A 213 -9.86 12.38 1.31
N SER A 214 -9.16 11.30 1.68
CA SER A 214 -9.38 10.65 2.98
C SER A 214 -8.92 11.48 4.18
N ALA A 215 -8.05 12.47 3.98
CA ALA A 215 -7.69 13.46 4.99
C ALA A 215 -8.78 14.52 5.25
N ARG A 216 -9.78 14.64 4.37
CA ARG A 216 -10.83 15.68 4.38
C ARG A 216 -12.24 15.08 4.37
N PRO A 217 -12.61 14.31 5.41
CA PRO A 217 -13.92 13.68 5.45
C PRO A 217 -15.04 14.74 5.48
N GLY A 218 -16.01 14.62 4.56
CA GLY A 218 -17.14 15.53 4.44
C GLY A 218 -16.87 16.84 3.69
N ALA A 219 -15.65 17.06 3.18
CA ALA A 219 -15.38 18.20 2.32
C ALA A 219 -16.02 18.01 0.94
N ASP A 220 -16.45 19.12 0.34
CA ASP A 220 -16.92 19.15 -1.05
C ASP A 220 -15.70 19.24 -1.98
N LEU A 221 -15.31 18.10 -2.52
CA LEU A 221 -14.15 17.94 -3.36
C LEU A 221 -14.55 17.74 -4.83
N ARG A 222 -13.81 18.38 -5.73
CA ARG A 222 -14.03 18.29 -7.17
C ARG A 222 -12.78 17.74 -7.86
N LEU A 223 -12.99 16.75 -8.73
CA LEU A 223 -11.96 16.29 -9.67
C LEU A 223 -12.16 16.96 -11.03
N GLU A 224 -11.06 17.42 -11.59
CA GLU A 224 -10.96 17.92 -12.96
C GLU A 224 -10.08 16.95 -13.76
N LEU A 225 -10.58 16.49 -14.90
CA LEU A 225 -9.92 15.53 -15.76
C LEU A 225 -9.56 16.19 -17.08
N ASN A 226 -8.31 16.05 -17.50
CA ASN A 226 -7.87 16.43 -18.84
C ASN A 226 -7.36 15.17 -19.57
N PRO A 227 -8.27 14.44 -20.25
CA PRO A 227 -7.95 13.15 -20.85
C PRO A 227 -7.08 13.23 -22.10
N LEU A 228 -6.97 14.39 -22.76
CA LEU A 228 -6.25 14.54 -24.03
C LEU A 228 -4.90 15.24 -23.86
N PHE A 229 -4.54 15.68 -22.65
CA PHE A 229 -3.39 16.58 -22.42
C PHE A 229 -3.33 17.76 -23.39
N ALA A 230 -4.47 18.09 -24.01
CA ALA A 230 -4.59 19.11 -25.03
C ALA A 230 -4.82 20.47 -24.41
N SER A 231 -4.43 21.53 -25.12
CA SER A 231 -4.87 22.88 -24.80
C SER A 231 -6.40 22.98 -24.96
N GLU A 232 -7.01 23.95 -24.26
CA GLU A 232 -8.46 24.20 -24.39
C GLU A 232 -8.88 24.41 -25.85
N ASP A 233 -8.03 25.06 -26.64
CA ASP A 233 -8.30 25.31 -28.06
C ASP A 233 -8.31 24.01 -28.89
N ALA A 234 -7.40 23.06 -28.62
CA ALA A 234 -7.39 21.76 -29.28
C ALA A 234 -8.62 20.94 -28.92
N LEU A 235 -9.05 20.98 -27.65
CA LEU A 235 -10.27 20.31 -27.19
C LEU A 235 -11.51 20.91 -27.84
N ARG A 236 -11.61 22.26 -27.92
CA ARG A 236 -12.70 22.97 -28.59
C ARG A 236 -12.76 22.66 -30.08
N ALA A 237 -11.61 22.48 -30.74
CA ALA A 237 -11.57 22.08 -32.14
C ALA A 237 -12.14 20.67 -32.37
N LEU A 238 -11.76 19.71 -31.51
CA LEU A 238 -12.27 18.33 -31.55
C LEU A 238 -13.80 18.22 -31.29
N LEU A 239 -14.34 19.08 -30.44
CA LEU A 239 -15.77 19.08 -30.11
C LEU A 239 -16.66 19.79 -31.15
N ARG A 240 -16.07 20.41 -32.17
CA ARG A 240 -16.77 21.09 -33.27
C ARG A 240 -16.91 20.21 -34.53
N GLU A 241 -16.20 19.11 -34.60
CA GLU A 241 -16.32 18.09 -35.64
C GLU A 241 -17.39 17.04 -35.27
#